data_d372c1aa5c97d9be76ceca571b323ce0
#
_entry.id   d372c1aa5c97d9be76ceca571b323ce0
#
_cell.length_a   1.000
_cell.length_b   1.000
_cell.length_c   1.000
_cell.angle_alpha   90.00
_cell.angle_beta   90.00
_cell.angle_gamma   90.00
#
_symmetry.space_group_name_H-M   'P 1'
#
loop_
_entity.id
_entity.type
_entity.pdbx_description
1 polymer ?
#
loop_
_entity_poly.entity_id
_entity_poly.type
_entity_poly.pdbx_seq_one_letter_code
_entity_poly.pdbx_strand_id
1 'polypeptide(L)'
;MATCRKCGEEKDLECFYKDKTYPSGRQSSCKECAKENSRLNRIKRAEREPLTPAPEGLRTCSSCGEHRLTTEFYKDSSKEDGLRKQCKVCDKGKDKARYEANKEEVKACSRAYYAANAEHVRSRQRKYYSKNKDMYKAYYREYFKDRPGLRSLYWNNRQAREANLPDTLTDSELRSILEEFGGECAICCEEYEHLDHFIPIATGHGGTTYENIVPMCAACNLSKSGRNPFIWAKTLSKNNRERFDSLVKYLADINGIAAVEDYEAHVTNCFK
;
A
#
# COMPACT_ATOMS: atom_id res chain seq x y z
N MET A 1 21.77 -6.10 43.62
CA MET A 1 20.46 -5.43 43.72
C MET A 1 19.83 -5.36 42.34
N ALA A 2 18.51 -5.46 42.23
CA ALA A 2 17.73 -5.26 41.01
C ALA A 2 16.36 -4.67 41.34
N THR A 3 15.84 -3.80 40.47
CA THR A 3 14.52 -3.18 40.64
C THR A 3 13.43 -4.09 40.13
N CYS A 4 12.46 -4.42 40.99
CA CYS A 4 11.28 -5.21 40.62
C CYS A 4 10.36 -4.37 39.72
N ARG A 5 10.09 -4.81 38.49
CA ARG A 5 9.20 -4.08 37.57
C ARG A 5 7.74 -3.98 38.03
N LYS A 6 7.34 -4.80 39.02
CA LYS A 6 5.95 -4.86 39.49
C LYS A 6 5.69 -3.99 40.73
N CYS A 7 6.59 -3.99 41.73
CA CYS A 7 6.46 -3.13 42.94
C CYS A 7 7.34 -1.89 42.89
N GLY A 8 8.27 -1.79 41.94
CA GLY A 8 9.19 -0.65 41.81
C GLY A 8 10.34 -0.66 42.84
N GLU A 9 10.36 -1.61 43.79
CA GLU A 9 11.36 -1.66 44.86
C GLU A 9 12.66 -2.28 44.35
N GLU A 10 13.79 -1.75 44.84
CA GLU A 10 15.11 -2.32 44.65
C GLU A 10 15.35 -3.41 45.73
N LYS A 11 15.66 -4.63 45.26
CA LYS A 11 15.85 -5.81 46.13
C LYS A 11 17.10 -6.60 45.73
N ASP A 12 17.59 -7.42 46.63
CA ASP A 12 18.70 -8.31 46.33
C ASP A 12 18.35 -9.31 45.22
N LEU A 13 19.36 -9.70 44.45
CA LEU A 13 19.20 -10.65 43.35
C LEU A 13 18.59 -12.00 43.79
N GLU A 14 18.79 -12.36 45.05
CA GLU A 14 18.22 -13.55 45.66
C GLU A 14 16.68 -13.49 45.80
N CYS A 15 16.13 -12.27 45.81
CA CYS A 15 14.69 -12.05 45.83
C CYS A 15 14.01 -12.28 44.46
N PHE A 16 14.75 -12.64 43.42
CA PHE A 16 14.23 -12.91 42.11
C PHE A 16 14.47 -14.37 41.72
N TYR A 17 13.54 -14.97 40.98
CA TYR A 17 13.71 -16.32 40.41
C TYR A 17 14.80 -16.30 39.33
N LYS A 18 15.63 -17.38 39.30
CA LYS A 18 16.61 -17.58 38.21
C LYS A 18 15.87 -17.88 36.93
N ASP A 19 16.28 -17.24 35.84
CA ASP A 19 15.70 -17.44 34.51
C ASP A 19 16.74 -17.10 33.44
N LYS A 20 17.21 -18.14 32.76
CA LYS A 20 18.26 -18.05 31.73
C LYS A 20 17.81 -17.31 30.45
N THR A 21 16.51 -17.09 30.27
CA THR A 21 15.96 -16.36 29.10
C THR A 21 16.12 -14.85 29.23
N TYR A 22 16.39 -14.35 30.45
CA TYR A 22 16.63 -12.94 30.70
C TYR A 22 18.12 -12.63 30.66
N PRO A 23 18.56 -11.49 30.07
CA PRO A 23 19.98 -11.08 30.07
C PRO A 23 20.62 -10.98 31.42
N SER A 24 19.85 -10.66 32.44
CA SER A 24 20.31 -10.60 33.87
C SER A 24 20.39 -11.97 34.52
N GLY A 25 19.95 -13.05 33.88
CA GLY A 25 19.81 -14.38 34.47
C GLY A 25 18.71 -14.49 35.54
N ARG A 26 17.89 -13.45 35.71
CA ARG A 26 16.82 -13.36 36.73
C ARG A 26 15.53 -12.80 36.12
N GLN A 27 14.38 -13.22 36.66
CA GLN A 27 13.07 -12.67 36.25
C GLN A 27 12.96 -11.19 36.63
N SER A 28 12.15 -10.43 35.87
CA SER A 28 11.97 -8.96 36.07
C SER A 28 11.07 -8.60 37.27
N SER A 29 10.39 -9.58 37.89
CA SER A 29 9.55 -9.40 39.07
C SER A 29 10.12 -10.20 40.27
N CYS A 30 10.04 -9.62 41.46
CA CYS A 30 10.48 -10.32 42.66
C CYS A 30 9.59 -11.52 43.01
N LYS A 31 10.10 -12.43 43.82
CA LYS A 31 9.41 -13.67 44.24
C LYS A 31 8.04 -13.40 44.90
N GLU A 32 7.95 -12.34 45.70
CA GLU A 32 6.71 -11.92 46.38
C GLU A 32 5.65 -11.48 45.35
N CYS A 33 6.02 -10.59 44.44
CA CYS A 33 5.13 -10.16 43.37
C CYS A 33 4.72 -11.31 42.43
N ALA A 34 5.61 -12.26 42.19
CA ALA A 34 5.28 -13.47 41.38
C ALA A 34 4.31 -14.38 42.13
N LYS A 35 4.50 -14.60 43.46
CA LYS A 35 3.57 -15.39 44.29
C LYS A 35 2.18 -14.73 44.33
N GLU A 36 2.13 -13.43 44.60
CA GLU A 36 0.84 -12.70 44.64
C GLU A 36 0.11 -12.73 43.30
N ASN A 37 0.83 -12.56 42.21
CA ASN A 37 0.24 -12.70 40.87
C ASN A 37 -0.32 -14.11 40.64
N SER A 38 0.38 -15.13 41.09
CA SER A 38 -0.09 -16.52 40.99
C SER A 38 -1.34 -16.75 41.85
N ARG A 39 -1.39 -16.16 43.07
CA ARG A 39 -2.56 -16.18 43.94
C ARG A 39 -3.77 -15.52 43.29
N LEU A 40 -3.60 -14.30 42.79
CA LEU A 40 -4.67 -13.57 42.09
C LEU A 40 -5.18 -14.29 40.84
N ASN A 41 -4.28 -14.90 40.07
CA ASN A 41 -4.67 -15.69 38.92
C ASN A 41 -5.43 -16.97 39.31
N ARG A 42 -5.12 -17.58 40.48
CA ARG A 42 -5.86 -18.71 41.00
C ARG A 42 -7.28 -18.34 41.40
N ILE A 43 -7.44 -17.19 42.11
CA ILE A 43 -8.75 -16.64 42.48
C ILE A 43 -9.56 -16.35 41.20
N LYS A 44 -9.04 -15.59 40.27
CA LYS A 44 -9.69 -15.32 38.99
C LYS A 44 -10.07 -16.57 38.20
N ARG A 45 -9.31 -17.65 38.33
CA ARG A 45 -9.61 -18.93 37.69
C ARG A 45 -10.73 -19.67 38.43
N ALA A 46 -10.80 -19.60 39.76
CA ALA A 46 -11.86 -20.22 40.56
C ALA A 46 -13.21 -19.50 40.38
N GLU A 47 -13.21 -18.19 40.16
CA GLU A 47 -14.37 -17.35 39.92
C GLU A 47 -14.95 -17.48 38.49
N ARG A 48 -14.24 -18.17 37.57
CA ARG A 48 -14.76 -18.40 36.22
C ARG A 48 -15.83 -19.49 36.25
N GLU A 49 -17.01 -19.19 35.78
CA GLU A 49 -18.03 -20.19 35.55
C GLU A 49 -17.50 -21.30 34.64
N PRO A 50 -17.77 -22.58 34.96
CA PRO A 50 -17.38 -23.70 34.11
C PRO A 50 -18.03 -23.53 32.73
N LEU A 51 -17.21 -23.65 31.67
CA LEU A 51 -17.73 -23.60 30.32
C LEU A 51 -18.72 -24.78 30.12
N THR A 52 -19.89 -24.45 29.57
CA THR A 52 -20.87 -25.49 29.21
C THR A 52 -20.27 -26.47 28.22
N PRO A 53 -20.50 -27.78 28.40
CA PRO A 53 -20.04 -28.80 27.45
C PRO A 53 -20.54 -28.47 26.03
N ALA A 54 -19.66 -28.53 25.06
CA ALA A 54 -20.04 -28.28 23.67
C ALA A 54 -20.81 -29.49 23.12
N PRO A 55 -21.84 -29.25 22.29
CA PRO A 55 -22.50 -30.31 21.52
C PRO A 55 -21.49 -31.10 20.64
N GLU A 56 -21.87 -32.29 20.18
CA GLU A 56 -21.03 -33.12 19.34
C GLU A 56 -20.59 -32.37 18.07
N GLY A 57 -19.30 -32.45 17.72
CA GLY A 57 -18.71 -31.75 16.57
C GLY A 57 -18.41 -30.27 16.79
N LEU A 58 -18.81 -29.68 17.91
CA LEU A 58 -18.51 -28.31 18.30
C LEU A 58 -17.51 -28.27 19.46
N ARG A 59 -16.91 -27.09 19.63
CA ARG A 59 -15.98 -26.82 20.74
C ARG A 59 -16.29 -25.45 21.34
N THR A 60 -16.25 -25.34 22.65
CA THR A 60 -16.45 -24.07 23.35
C THR A 60 -15.17 -23.21 23.32
N CYS A 61 -15.27 -22.00 22.82
CA CYS A 61 -14.18 -21.05 22.87
C CYS A 61 -13.99 -20.49 24.29
N SER A 62 -12.79 -20.63 24.86
CA SER A 62 -12.48 -20.13 26.20
C SER A 62 -12.46 -18.60 26.33
N SER A 63 -12.59 -17.86 25.24
CA SER A 63 -12.54 -16.40 25.23
C SER A 63 -13.91 -15.75 25.07
N CYS A 64 -14.75 -16.22 24.11
CA CYS A 64 -16.09 -15.69 23.91
C CYS A 64 -17.20 -16.59 24.48
N GLY A 65 -16.88 -17.82 24.93
CA GLY A 65 -17.89 -18.76 25.45
C GLY A 65 -18.74 -19.47 24.38
N GLU A 66 -18.64 -19.04 23.10
CA GLU A 66 -19.45 -19.60 22.01
C GLU A 66 -19.01 -21.00 21.61
N HIS A 67 -20.00 -21.83 21.22
CA HIS A 67 -19.78 -23.12 20.58
C HIS A 67 -19.51 -22.92 19.09
N ARG A 68 -18.37 -23.41 18.61
CA ARG A 68 -17.94 -23.24 17.22
C ARG A 68 -17.40 -24.56 16.67
N LEU A 69 -17.43 -24.71 15.35
CA LEU A 69 -16.86 -25.87 14.69
C LEU A 69 -15.36 -26.01 15.03
N THR A 70 -14.88 -27.23 15.16
CA THR A 70 -13.47 -27.53 15.43
C THR A 70 -12.54 -26.96 14.37
N THR A 71 -13.01 -26.81 13.12
CA THR A 71 -12.30 -26.15 12.00
C THR A 71 -12.05 -24.66 12.23
N GLU A 72 -12.81 -24.03 13.13
CA GLU A 72 -12.63 -22.62 13.50
C GLU A 72 -11.58 -22.40 14.60
N PHE A 73 -10.87 -23.45 15.00
CA PHE A 73 -9.74 -23.36 15.93
C PHE A 73 -8.42 -23.62 15.20
N TYR A 74 -7.35 -22.99 15.68
CA TYR A 74 -6.01 -23.31 15.18
C TYR A 74 -5.52 -24.62 15.78
N LYS A 75 -4.74 -25.37 15.01
CA LYS A 75 -4.07 -26.57 15.49
C LYS A 75 -3.00 -26.22 16.54
N ASP A 76 -2.88 -27.05 17.58
CA ASP A 76 -1.87 -26.91 18.63
C ASP A 76 -1.52 -28.29 19.15
N SER A 77 -0.44 -28.87 18.67
CA SER A 77 0.02 -30.22 19.05
C SER A 77 0.41 -30.35 20.52
N SER A 78 0.53 -29.26 21.25
CA SER A 78 0.78 -29.28 22.69
C SER A 78 -0.49 -29.51 23.52
N LYS A 79 -1.64 -29.57 22.91
CA LYS A 79 -2.94 -29.80 23.57
C LYS A 79 -3.41 -31.21 23.28
N GLU A 80 -4.09 -31.78 24.27
CA GLU A 80 -4.60 -33.15 24.25
C GLU A 80 -5.52 -33.41 23.05
N ASP A 81 -6.36 -32.45 22.71
CA ASP A 81 -7.28 -32.46 21.57
C ASP A 81 -6.69 -31.86 20.27
N GLY A 82 -5.40 -31.50 20.25
CA GLY A 82 -4.70 -30.97 19.10
C GLY A 82 -5.13 -29.57 18.66
N LEU A 83 -5.95 -28.86 19.45
CA LEU A 83 -6.51 -27.53 19.06
C LEU A 83 -6.28 -26.47 20.13
N ARG A 84 -6.14 -25.21 19.70
CA ARG A 84 -6.09 -24.07 20.63
C ARG A 84 -7.41 -23.93 21.39
N LYS A 85 -7.35 -23.40 22.61
CA LYS A 85 -8.54 -23.17 23.46
C LYS A 85 -9.43 -22.03 22.96
N GLN A 86 -8.93 -21.15 22.10
CA GLN A 86 -9.62 -19.99 21.58
C GLN A 86 -9.92 -20.16 20.10
N CYS A 87 -11.07 -19.68 19.65
CA CYS A 87 -11.43 -19.68 18.24
C CYS A 87 -10.56 -18.69 17.45
N LYS A 88 -10.44 -18.90 16.14
CA LYS A 88 -9.66 -18.05 15.22
C LYS A 88 -10.06 -16.57 15.28
N VAL A 89 -11.34 -16.28 15.52
CA VAL A 89 -11.83 -14.89 15.64
C VAL A 89 -11.25 -14.22 16.88
N CYS A 90 -11.33 -14.88 18.03
CA CYS A 90 -10.79 -14.36 19.28
C CYS A 90 -9.26 -14.25 19.26
N ASP A 91 -8.55 -15.23 18.66
CA ASP A 91 -7.08 -15.15 18.48
C ASP A 91 -6.69 -13.95 17.62
N LYS A 92 -7.33 -13.77 16.45
CA LYS A 92 -7.11 -12.62 15.57
C LYS A 92 -7.40 -11.29 16.27
N GLY A 93 -8.49 -11.24 17.05
CA GLY A 93 -8.85 -10.03 17.82
C GLY A 93 -7.76 -9.66 18.84
N LYS A 94 -7.23 -10.64 19.56
CA LYS A 94 -6.13 -10.44 20.50
C LYS A 94 -4.83 -10.00 19.82
N ASP A 95 -4.50 -10.63 18.71
CA ASP A 95 -3.29 -10.29 17.96
C ASP A 95 -3.39 -8.87 17.39
N LYS A 96 -4.59 -8.47 16.89
CA LYS A 96 -4.85 -7.11 16.44
C LYS A 96 -4.70 -6.11 17.58
N ALA A 97 -5.32 -6.37 18.72
CA ALA A 97 -5.22 -5.48 19.90
C ALA A 97 -3.76 -5.33 20.37
N ARG A 98 -3.01 -6.44 20.42
CA ARG A 98 -1.58 -6.42 20.78
C ARG A 98 -0.74 -5.64 19.76
N TYR A 99 -1.03 -5.81 18.46
CA TYR A 99 -0.34 -5.05 17.42
C TYR A 99 -0.63 -3.56 17.53
N GLU A 100 -1.89 -3.15 17.70
CA GLU A 100 -2.24 -1.73 17.83
C GLU A 100 -1.61 -1.10 19.08
N ALA A 101 -1.55 -1.84 20.20
CA ALA A 101 -0.91 -1.35 21.42
C ALA A 101 0.62 -1.15 21.28
N ASN A 102 1.28 -1.92 20.40
CA ASN A 102 2.75 -1.87 20.22
C ASN A 102 3.16 -1.43 18.81
N LYS A 103 2.25 -0.84 18.05
CA LYS A 103 2.41 -0.54 16.62
C LYS A 103 3.67 0.28 16.31
N GLU A 104 3.92 1.32 17.07
CA GLU A 104 5.07 2.19 16.81
C GLU A 104 6.40 1.51 17.18
N GLU A 105 6.44 0.70 18.22
CA GLU A 105 7.61 -0.09 18.58
C GLU A 105 7.91 -1.15 17.50
N VAL A 106 6.89 -1.87 17.03
CA VAL A 106 7.03 -2.85 15.94
C VAL A 106 7.53 -2.19 14.65
N LYS A 107 6.98 -1.02 14.29
CA LYS A 107 7.44 -0.25 13.12
C LYS A 107 8.89 0.24 13.31
N ALA A 108 9.25 0.74 14.49
CA ALA A 108 10.60 1.20 14.78
C ALA A 108 11.60 0.04 14.68
N CYS A 109 11.28 -1.11 15.26
CA CYS A 109 12.10 -2.33 15.17
C CYS A 109 12.27 -2.78 13.71
N SER A 110 11.18 -2.79 12.92
CA SER A 110 11.25 -3.12 11.49
C SER A 110 12.13 -2.14 10.72
N ARG A 111 11.99 -0.83 10.93
CA ARG A 111 12.84 0.18 10.29
C ARG A 111 14.32 -0.02 10.63
N ALA A 112 14.63 -0.25 11.91
CA ALA A 112 16.00 -0.50 12.35
C ALA A 112 16.58 -1.77 11.73
N TYR A 113 15.80 -2.86 11.67
CA TYR A 113 16.21 -4.10 11.02
C TYR A 113 16.52 -3.89 9.53
N TYR A 114 15.62 -3.22 8.79
CA TYR A 114 15.83 -2.95 7.37
C TYR A 114 17.01 -2.01 7.11
N ALA A 115 17.23 -1.01 7.96
CA ALA A 115 18.39 -0.14 7.86
C ALA A 115 19.70 -0.91 8.06
N ALA A 116 19.77 -1.76 9.08
CA ALA A 116 20.95 -2.56 9.39
C ALA A 116 21.22 -3.67 8.36
N ASN A 117 20.18 -4.19 7.69
CA ASN A 117 20.28 -5.35 6.80
C ASN A 117 19.94 -5.03 5.34
N ALA A 118 19.98 -3.75 4.93
CA ALA A 118 19.49 -3.28 3.64
C ALA A 118 20.09 -4.05 2.45
N GLU A 119 21.41 -4.24 2.42
CA GLU A 119 22.07 -4.95 1.31
C GLU A 119 21.71 -6.43 1.27
N HIS A 120 21.66 -7.09 2.41
CA HIS A 120 21.25 -8.50 2.49
C HIS A 120 19.81 -8.67 1.98
N VAL A 121 18.89 -7.81 2.39
CA VAL A 121 17.47 -7.83 1.94
C VAL A 121 17.40 -7.59 0.43
N ARG A 122 18.09 -6.57 -0.10
CA ARG A 122 18.14 -6.27 -1.53
C ARG A 122 18.73 -7.43 -2.34
N SER A 123 19.84 -8.04 -1.86
CA SER A 123 20.46 -9.19 -2.51
C SER A 123 19.52 -10.38 -2.60
N ARG A 124 18.81 -10.69 -1.49
CA ARG A 124 17.80 -11.75 -1.47
C ARG A 124 16.64 -11.47 -2.42
N GLN A 125 16.15 -10.23 -2.47
CA GLN A 125 15.10 -9.81 -3.40
C GLN A 125 15.55 -9.92 -4.86
N ARG A 126 16.78 -9.46 -5.19
CA ARG A 126 17.35 -9.61 -6.54
C ARG A 126 17.43 -11.07 -6.96
N LYS A 127 17.94 -11.95 -6.08
CA LYS A 127 18.02 -13.41 -6.35
C LYS A 127 16.64 -14.02 -6.56
N TYR A 128 15.66 -13.66 -5.72
CA TYR A 128 14.30 -14.15 -5.86
C TYR A 128 13.66 -13.68 -7.17
N TYR A 129 13.79 -12.39 -7.51
CA TYR A 129 13.30 -11.84 -8.77
C TYR A 129 13.97 -12.50 -10.00
N SER A 130 15.29 -12.63 -9.98
CA SER A 130 16.03 -13.29 -11.06
C SER A 130 15.54 -14.73 -11.30
N LYS A 131 15.34 -15.50 -10.22
CA LYS A 131 14.83 -16.88 -10.30
C LYS A 131 13.40 -16.98 -10.81
N ASN A 132 12.57 -15.96 -10.54
CA ASN A 132 11.12 -15.98 -10.86
C ASN A 132 10.76 -14.99 -11.98
N LYS A 133 11.75 -14.49 -12.74
CA LYS A 133 11.58 -13.42 -13.73
C LYS A 133 10.49 -13.73 -14.77
N ASP A 134 10.45 -14.95 -15.27
CA ASP A 134 9.51 -15.32 -16.32
C ASP A 134 8.07 -15.44 -15.78
N MET A 135 7.91 -15.90 -14.55
CA MET A 135 6.62 -15.88 -13.85
C MET A 135 6.11 -14.44 -13.70
N TYR A 136 6.97 -13.50 -13.26
CA TYR A 136 6.58 -12.08 -13.17
C TYR A 136 6.24 -11.48 -14.52
N LYS A 137 7.02 -11.78 -15.58
CA LYS A 137 6.71 -11.31 -16.94
C LYS A 137 5.37 -11.83 -17.43
N ALA A 138 5.07 -13.11 -17.21
CA ALA A 138 3.80 -13.72 -17.60
C ALA A 138 2.64 -13.09 -16.83
N TYR A 139 2.78 -12.93 -15.50
CA TYR A 139 1.79 -12.26 -14.67
C TYR A 139 1.50 -10.83 -15.15
N TYR A 140 2.53 -10.01 -15.37
CA TYR A 140 2.32 -8.64 -15.83
C TYR A 140 1.79 -8.55 -17.26
N ARG A 141 2.15 -9.49 -18.15
CA ARG A 141 1.57 -9.55 -19.50
C ARG A 141 0.06 -9.78 -19.41
N GLU A 142 -0.38 -10.75 -18.62
CA GLU A 142 -1.80 -11.02 -18.44
C GLU A 142 -2.51 -9.89 -17.69
N TYR A 143 -1.89 -9.34 -16.65
CA TYR A 143 -2.44 -8.21 -15.90
C TYR A 143 -2.74 -6.98 -16.76
N PHE A 144 -1.87 -6.67 -17.72
CA PHE A 144 -2.03 -5.50 -18.60
C PHE A 144 -2.77 -5.78 -19.92
N LYS A 145 -3.07 -7.03 -20.22
CA LYS A 145 -3.67 -7.45 -21.50
C LYS A 145 -4.98 -6.72 -21.82
N ASP A 146 -5.87 -6.67 -20.84
CA ASP A 146 -7.21 -6.06 -20.99
C ASP A 146 -7.28 -4.66 -20.37
N ARG A 147 -6.12 -4.00 -20.19
CA ARG A 147 -6.00 -2.69 -19.55
C ARG A 147 -5.11 -1.77 -20.38
N PRO A 148 -5.62 -1.28 -21.52
CA PRO A 148 -4.85 -0.42 -22.39
C PRO A 148 -4.44 0.86 -21.66
N GLY A 149 -3.23 1.34 -21.92
CA GLY A 149 -2.68 2.56 -21.30
C GLY A 149 -2.25 2.46 -19.84
N LEU A 150 -2.70 1.45 -19.06
CA LEU A 150 -2.43 1.38 -17.62
C LEU A 150 -0.94 1.32 -17.27
N ARG A 151 -0.12 0.67 -18.10
CA ARG A 151 1.34 0.68 -17.92
C ARG A 151 1.93 2.07 -18.10
N SER A 152 1.47 2.79 -19.12
CA SER A 152 1.88 4.18 -19.39
C SER A 152 1.43 5.10 -18.27
N LEU A 153 0.21 4.93 -17.75
CA LEU A 153 -0.30 5.64 -16.58
C LEU A 153 0.62 5.49 -15.36
N TYR A 154 0.99 4.25 -15.01
CA TYR A 154 1.89 4.03 -13.86
C TYR A 154 3.28 4.64 -14.06
N TRP A 155 3.77 4.62 -15.30
CA TRP A 155 5.03 5.29 -15.65
C TRP A 155 4.90 6.81 -15.52
N ASN A 156 3.86 7.41 -16.10
CA ASN A 156 3.62 8.85 -16.06
C ASN A 156 3.40 9.35 -14.63
N ASN A 157 2.59 8.65 -13.83
CA ASN A 157 2.40 8.96 -12.40
C ASN A 157 3.74 8.94 -11.63
N ARG A 158 4.59 7.98 -11.92
CA ARG A 158 5.92 7.94 -11.31
C ARG A 158 6.77 9.15 -11.72
N GLN A 159 6.79 9.51 -13.01
CA GLN A 159 7.56 10.67 -13.50
C GLN A 159 7.07 11.97 -12.87
N ALA A 160 5.74 12.17 -12.77
CA ALA A 160 5.16 13.33 -12.11
C ALA A 160 5.57 13.41 -10.63
N ARG A 161 5.50 12.28 -9.91
CA ARG A 161 5.91 12.20 -8.50
C ARG A 161 7.40 12.49 -8.30
N GLU A 162 8.27 11.97 -9.18
CA GLU A 162 9.73 12.25 -9.15
C GLU A 162 10.02 13.73 -9.41
N ALA A 163 9.16 14.41 -10.18
CA ALA A 163 9.21 15.85 -10.44
C ALA A 163 8.48 16.70 -9.37
N ASN A 164 7.93 16.11 -8.31
CA ASN A 164 7.07 16.77 -7.30
C ASN A 164 5.84 17.46 -7.90
N LEU A 165 5.27 16.88 -8.95
CA LEU A 165 4.04 17.33 -9.60
C LEU A 165 2.86 16.42 -9.25
N PRO A 166 1.60 16.87 -9.45
CA PRO A 166 0.41 16.05 -9.25
C PRO A 166 0.48 14.72 -10.03
N ASP A 167 0.12 13.61 -9.38
CA ASP A 167 0.09 12.26 -9.95
C ASP A 167 -1.26 11.58 -9.64
N THR A 168 -2.35 12.33 -9.84
CA THR A 168 -3.69 12.00 -9.36
C THR A 168 -4.52 11.18 -10.35
N LEU A 169 -4.10 11.05 -11.62
CA LEU A 169 -4.84 10.30 -12.64
C LEU A 169 -5.03 8.85 -12.23
N THR A 170 -6.29 8.41 -12.18
CA THR A 170 -6.72 7.05 -11.82
C THR A 170 -6.96 6.17 -13.06
N ASP A 171 -7.04 4.85 -12.86
CA ASP A 171 -7.38 3.88 -13.92
C ASP A 171 -8.80 4.13 -14.49
N SER A 172 -9.75 4.58 -13.67
CA SER A 172 -11.10 4.92 -14.14
C SER A 172 -11.12 6.17 -15.02
N GLU A 173 -10.42 7.21 -14.62
CA GLU A 173 -10.29 8.45 -15.41
C GLU A 173 -9.54 8.21 -16.72
N LEU A 174 -8.48 7.38 -16.70
CA LEU A 174 -7.80 6.98 -17.93
C LEU A 174 -8.77 6.30 -18.90
N ARG A 175 -9.64 5.40 -18.41
CA ARG A 175 -10.64 4.77 -19.27
C ARG A 175 -11.59 5.81 -19.86
N SER A 176 -12.08 6.76 -19.08
CA SER A 176 -12.93 7.85 -19.59
C SER A 176 -12.22 8.68 -20.67
N ILE A 177 -10.93 8.99 -20.49
CA ILE A 177 -10.14 9.67 -21.53
C ILE A 177 -10.08 8.81 -22.80
N LEU A 178 -9.76 7.53 -22.70
CA LEU A 178 -9.64 6.65 -23.88
C LEU A 178 -11.00 6.44 -24.58
N GLU A 179 -12.10 6.40 -23.84
CA GLU A 179 -13.47 6.33 -24.39
C GLU A 179 -13.83 7.63 -25.12
N GLU A 180 -13.52 8.80 -24.57
CA GLU A 180 -13.76 10.13 -25.18
C GLU A 180 -13.07 10.26 -26.56
N PHE A 181 -11.83 9.74 -26.66
CA PHE A 181 -11.07 9.76 -27.91
C PHE A 181 -11.23 8.49 -28.76
N GLY A 182 -12.14 7.58 -28.41
CA GLY A 182 -12.37 6.34 -29.15
C GLY A 182 -11.16 5.40 -29.23
N GLY A 183 -10.19 5.53 -28.32
CA GLY A 183 -8.93 4.78 -28.39
C GLY A 183 -7.97 5.24 -29.49
N GLU A 184 -8.16 6.46 -30.01
CA GLU A 184 -7.39 7.06 -31.09
C GLU A 184 -6.50 8.22 -30.60
N CYS A 185 -5.55 8.59 -31.44
CA CYS A 185 -4.74 9.79 -31.27
C CYS A 185 -5.61 11.05 -31.34
N ALA A 186 -5.55 11.91 -30.35
CA ALA A 186 -6.34 13.14 -30.28
C ALA A 186 -6.06 14.12 -31.44
N ILE A 187 -5.00 13.91 -32.24
CA ILE A 187 -4.56 14.80 -33.31
C ILE A 187 -4.84 14.22 -34.71
N CYS A 188 -4.48 12.97 -35.00
CA CYS A 188 -4.53 12.42 -36.34
C CYS A 188 -5.49 11.21 -36.51
N CYS A 189 -6.11 10.74 -35.42
CA CYS A 189 -7.00 9.58 -35.38
C CYS A 189 -6.37 8.23 -35.74
N GLU A 190 -5.08 8.16 -35.84
CA GLU A 190 -4.39 6.88 -35.83
C GLU A 190 -4.53 6.21 -34.45
N GLU A 191 -4.30 4.92 -34.36
CA GLU A 191 -4.28 4.21 -33.07
C GLU A 191 -3.34 4.90 -32.07
N TYR A 192 -3.81 5.14 -30.84
CA TYR A 192 -2.94 5.73 -29.84
C TYR A 192 -1.92 4.71 -29.30
N GLU A 193 -0.72 5.19 -29.01
CA GLU A 193 0.38 4.37 -28.46
C GLU A 193 0.89 4.92 -27.12
N HIS A 194 0.72 6.22 -26.90
CA HIS A 194 1.26 6.95 -25.77
C HIS A 194 0.20 7.79 -25.06
N LEU A 195 0.37 7.95 -23.75
CA LEU A 195 -0.32 8.97 -22.96
C LEU A 195 0.65 10.14 -22.82
N ASP A 196 0.37 11.23 -23.51
CA ASP A 196 1.20 12.42 -23.50
C ASP A 196 0.68 13.46 -22.49
N HIS A 197 1.59 14.23 -21.91
CA HIS A 197 1.26 15.39 -21.09
C HIS A 197 1.07 16.60 -22.01
N PHE A 198 -0.15 17.17 -22.06
CA PHE A 198 -0.40 18.36 -22.87
C PHE A 198 0.53 19.51 -22.44
N ILE A 199 0.63 19.77 -21.14
CA ILE A 199 1.69 20.58 -20.51
C ILE A 199 2.78 19.59 -20.08
N PRO A 200 3.96 19.58 -20.72
CA PRO A 200 5.03 18.62 -20.41
C PRO A 200 5.52 18.76 -18.96
N ILE A 201 5.79 17.64 -18.30
CA ILE A 201 6.36 17.61 -16.93
C ILE A 201 7.66 18.43 -16.83
N ALA A 202 8.45 18.47 -17.89
CA ALA A 202 9.72 19.22 -17.95
C ALA A 202 9.57 20.74 -17.73
N THR A 203 8.36 21.29 -17.87
CA THR A 203 8.08 22.70 -17.55
C THR A 203 7.98 22.96 -16.04
N GLY A 204 7.90 21.93 -15.22
CA GLY A 204 7.62 22.06 -13.79
C GLY A 204 6.12 22.30 -13.48
N HIS A 205 5.24 22.12 -14.45
CA HIS A 205 3.81 22.34 -14.34
C HIS A 205 2.98 21.13 -14.83
N GLY A 206 1.66 21.20 -14.63
CA GLY A 206 0.69 20.18 -15.08
C GLY A 206 0.69 18.94 -14.21
N GLY A 207 1.56 17.99 -14.51
CA GLY A 207 1.57 16.68 -13.85
C GLY A 207 0.74 15.65 -14.59
N THR A 208 0.58 14.46 -13.99
CA THR A 208 -0.24 13.36 -14.53
C THR A 208 -1.63 13.44 -13.91
N THR A 209 -2.47 14.25 -14.48
CA THR A 209 -3.86 14.50 -14.03
C THR A 209 -4.84 14.24 -15.18
N TYR A 210 -6.13 14.12 -14.86
CA TYR A 210 -7.19 13.97 -15.85
C TYR A 210 -7.20 15.12 -16.88
N GLU A 211 -6.91 16.33 -16.44
CA GLU A 211 -6.96 17.55 -17.22
C GLU A 211 -5.72 17.77 -18.12
N ASN A 212 -4.66 16.96 -17.92
CA ASN A 212 -3.38 17.16 -18.62
C ASN A 212 -2.94 15.97 -19.48
N ILE A 213 -3.62 14.83 -19.43
CA ILE A 213 -3.25 13.64 -20.21
C ILE A 213 -4.11 13.51 -21.46
N VAL A 214 -3.43 13.29 -22.60
CA VAL A 214 -4.08 13.07 -23.90
C VAL A 214 -3.50 11.83 -24.60
N PRO A 215 -4.33 10.99 -25.28
CA PRO A 215 -3.84 9.88 -26.06
C PRO A 215 -3.22 10.37 -27.38
N MET A 216 -2.02 9.91 -27.69
CA MET A 216 -1.32 10.27 -28.92
C MET A 216 -0.65 9.07 -29.59
N CYS A 217 -0.58 9.04 -30.91
CA CYS A 217 0.27 8.10 -31.64
C CYS A 217 1.76 8.49 -31.48
N ALA A 218 2.67 7.57 -31.76
CA ALA A 218 4.10 7.80 -31.64
C ALA A 218 4.60 9.01 -32.46
N ALA A 219 4.09 9.16 -33.69
CA ALA A 219 4.49 10.24 -34.58
C ALA A 219 4.08 11.63 -34.04
N CYS A 220 2.83 11.79 -33.60
CA CYS A 220 2.35 13.06 -33.05
C CYS A 220 3.05 13.39 -31.72
N ASN A 221 3.21 12.39 -30.83
CA ASN A 221 3.90 12.56 -29.56
C ASN A 221 5.36 12.98 -29.76
N LEU A 222 6.10 12.28 -30.62
CA LEU A 222 7.50 12.62 -30.94
C LEU A 222 7.60 14.00 -31.59
N SER A 223 6.68 14.33 -32.51
CA SER A 223 6.62 15.64 -33.16
C SER A 223 6.34 16.76 -32.17
N LYS A 224 5.42 16.57 -31.22
CA LYS A 224 5.16 17.55 -30.14
C LYS A 224 6.36 17.66 -29.19
N SER A 225 6.86 16.51 -28.70
CA SER A 225 7.95 16.47 -27.72
C SER A 225 7.66 17.37 -26.50
N GLY A 226 8.68 18.03 -25.92
CA GLY A 226 8.55 18.99 -24.82
C GLY A 226 8.18 20.41 -25.25
N ARG A 227 7.74 20.64 -26.50
CA ARG A 227 7.40 21.99 -27.00
C ARG A 227 6.07 22.51 -26.47
N ASN A 228 5.92 23.83 -26.45
CA ASN A 228 4.62 24.45 -26.21
C ASN A 228 3.63 23.96 -27.29
N PRO A 229 2.49 23.36 -26.89
CA PRO A 229 1.54 22.75 -27.83
C PRO A 229 0.96 23.74 -28.84
N PHE A 230 0.76 25.01 -28.49
CA PHE A 230 0.25 26.05 -29.40
C PHE A 230 1.30 26.48 -30.44
N ILE A 231 2.59 26.45 -30.08
CA ILE A 231 3.68 26.70 -31.06
C ILE A 231 3.80 25.48 -31.99
N TRP A 232 3.77 24.28 -31.43
CA TRP A 232 3.81 23.03 -32.20
C TRP A 232 2.63 22.91 -33.17
N ALA A 233 1.43 23.29 -32.74
CA ALA A 233 0.22 23.21 -33.57
C ALA A 233 0.30 24.02 -34.88
N LYS A 234 1.15 25.06 -34.94
CA LYS A 234 1.41 25.83 -36.18
C LYS A 234 2.10 25.00 -37.26
N THR A 235 2.69 23.86 -36.91
CA THR A 235 3.35 22.94 -37.84
C THR A 235 2.44 21.82 -38.34
N LEU A 236 1.22 21.74 -37.84
CA LEU A 236 0.24 20.67 -38.20
C LEU A 236 -0.38 20.98 -39.57
N SER A 237 -0.81 19.87 -40.25
CA SER A 237 -1.66 19.98 -41.42
C SER A 237 -3.01 20.61 -41.05
N LYS A 238 -3.76 21.09 -42.04
CA LYS A 238 -5.07 21.74 -41.83
C LYS A 238 -6.02 20.83 -41.00
N ASN A 239 -6.16 19.59 -41.40
CA ASN A 239 -7.07 18.63 -40.71
C ASN A 239 -6.63 18.37 -39.26
N ASN A 240 -5.34 18.18 -39.02
CA ASN A 240 -4.82 17.95 -37.69
C ASN A 240 -4.90 19.23 -36.82
N ARG A 241 -4.87 20.40 -37.45
CA ARG A 241 -5.06 21.69 -36.76
C ARG A 241 -6.51 21.83 -36.27
N GLU A 242 -7.50 21.52 -37.10
CA GLU A 242 -8.91 21.55 -36.71
C GLU A 242 -9.19 20.62 -35.51
N ARG A 243 -8.53 19.44 -35.49
CA ARG A 243 -8.60 18.51 -34.36
C ARG A 243 -7.89 19.03 -33.11
N PHE A 244 -6.75 19.62 -33.28
CA PHE A 244 -6.06 20.31 -32.17
C PHE A 244 -6.94 21.40 -31.55
N ASP A 245 -7.61 22.22 -32.38
CA ASP A 245 -8.50 23.26 -31.89
C ASP A 245 -9.71 22.67 -31.12
N SER A 246 -10.21 21.49 -31.54
CA SER A 246 -11.24 20.73 -30.80
C SER A 246 -10.70 20.17 -29.48
N LEU A 247 -9.50 19.60 -29.48
CA LEU A 247 -8.81 19.14 -28.27
C LEU A 247 -8.62 20.28 -27.27
N VAL A 248 -8.22 21.46 -27.72
CA VAL A 248 -8.02 22.63 -26.84
C VAL A 248 -9.33 23.06 -26.19
N LYS A 249 -10.46 23.03 -26.92
CA LYS A 249 -11.79 23.30 -26.34
C LYS A 249 -12.14 22.30 -25.25
N TYR A 250 -11.95 21.01 -25.53
CA TYR A 250 -12.17 19.95 -24.54
C TYR A 250 -11.30 20.14 -23.30
N LEU A 251 -9.99 20.42 -23.47
CA LEU A 251 -9.08 20.63 -22.35
C LEU A 251 -9.42 21.91 -21.56
N ALA A 252 -9.84 22.98 -22.22
CA ALA A 252 -10.30 24.19 -21.54
C ALA A 252 -11.52 23.91 -20.66
N ASP A 253 -12.50 23.17 -21.19
CA ASP A 253 -13.73 22.81 -20.48
C ASP A 253 -13.44 21.97 -19.23
N ILE A 254 -12.67 20.89 -19.35
CA ILE A 254 -12.34 20.02 -18.20
C ILE A 254 -11.42 20.71 -17.17
N ASN A 255 -10.67 21.75 -17.55
CA ASN A 255 -9.91 22.60 -16.64
C ASN A 255 -10.77 23.74 -16.04
N GLY A 256 -12.07 23.83 -16.37
CA GLY A 256 -12.97 24.86 -15.89
C GLY A 256 -12.67 26.27 -16.42
N ILE A 257 -11.99 26.38 -17.58
CA ILE A 257 -11.61 27.65 -18.22
C ILE A 257 -12.54 27.91 -19.39
N ALA A 258 -13.40 28.94 -19.28
CA ALA A 258 -14.48 29.17 -20.22
C ALA A 258 -14.00 29.64 -21.61
N ALA A 259 -12.93 30.42 -21.70
CA ALA A 259 -12.38 30.93 -22.95
C ALA A 259 -11.13 30.16 -23.38
N VAL A 260 -11.08 29.76 -24.65
CA VAL A 260 -9.93 29.04 -25.23
C VAL A 260 -8.66 29.90 -25.19
N GLU A 261 -8.79 31.23 -25.36
CA GLU A 261 -7.71 32.17 -25.30
C GLU A 261 -7.07 32.26 -23.91
N ASP A 262 -7.89 32.14 -22.84
CA ASP A 262 -7.42 32.11 -21.47
C ASP A 262 -6.69 30.80 -21.18
N TYR A 263 -7.18 29.67 -21.73
CA TYR A 263 -6.48 28.39 -21.63
C TYR A 263 -5.14 28.40 -22.38
N GLU A 264 -5.08 28.98 -23.58
CA GLU A 264 -3.82 29.16 -24.32
C GLU A 264 -2.83 30.01 -23.51
N ALA A 265 -3.30 31.11 -22.91
CA ALA A 265 -2.48 31.96 -22.06
C ALA A 265 -1.98 31.20 -20.81
N HIS A 266 -2.85 30.43 -20.16
CA HIS A 266 -2.51 29.58 -19.03
C HIS A 266 -1.39 28.59 -19.39
N VAL A 267 -1.59 27.78 -20.44
CA VAL A 267 -0.60 26.81 -20.92
C VAL A 267 0.72 27.51 -21.32
N THR A 268 0.66 28.63 -22.05
CA THR A 268 1.85 29.34 -22.51
C THR A 268 2.67 29.88 -21.33
N ASN A 269 2.04 30.32 -20.26
CA ASN A 269 2.72 30.73 -19.03
C ASN A 269 3.55 29.65 -18.39
N CYS A 270 3.15 28.36 -18.53
CA CYS A 270 3.92 27.22 -18.03
C CYS A 270 5.28 27.03 -18.75
N PHE A 271 5.53 27.73 -19.84
CA PHE A 271 6.78 27.65 -20.60
C PHE A 271 7.71 28.87 -20.41
N LYS A 272 7.37 29.79 -19.51
CA LYS A 272 8.20 30.94 -19.14
C LYS A 272 9.11 30.60 -17.97
#